data_1cb212a70c162cba9db33b286891d406
#
_entry.id   1cb212a70c162cba9db33b286891d406
#
_cell.length_a   1.000
_cell.length_b   1.000
_cell.length_c   1.000
_cell.angle_alpha   90.00
_cell.angle_beta   90.00
_cell.angle_gamma   90.00
#
_symmetry.space_group_name_H-M   'P 1'
#
loop_
_entity.id
_entity.type
_entity.pdbx_description
1 polymer ?
#
loop_
_entity_poly.entity_id
_entity_poly.type
_entity_poly.pdbx_seq_one_letter_code
_entity_poly.pdbx_strand_id
1 'polypeptide(L)'
;ERVLETHAFLIGTPKSGTTWLAATLSQNPNICVSKPKEPNIIATHKGTFTRSEEDPDWELYESFFDGEGIRLDASIHAFSCPEAPSRIFHRFDDPRFVISFREPVSRIFSHWRMALDSGEAKKNDADWSEFESAWEDERLRCDSRYGSSMERWLQKFSLDRFYFIDSSDLRTRPVEVLSELEQFLGLSHHEYNIDMSRNSNSASRRRPMSAIGKTVRLVFSLVPELIKGPVVRVLQKRDLNIYNAPILSSAVPQLKPQEEHFRICEKTVSEEVQLLSKLTGFESKGWMRKQN
;
A
#
# COMPACT_ATOMS: atom_id res chain seq x y z
N GLU A 1 -27.72 9.43 -11.81
CA GLU A 1 -26.76 8.86 -10.87
C GLU A 1 -25.99 10.00 -10.23
N ARG A 2 -25.87 10.03 -8.88
CA ARG A 2 -25.21 11.14 -8.20
C ARG A 2 -23.70 11.02 -8.42
N VAL A 3 -23.11 12.04 -9.01
CA VAL A 3 -21.65 12.15 -9.14
C VAL A 3 -21.06 12.52 -7.78
N LEU A 4 -20.03 11.82 -7.36
CA LEU A 4 -19.33 12.09 -6.12
C LEU A 4 -18.34 13.25 -6.31
N GLU A 5 -18.23 14.10 -5.30
CA GLU A 5 -17.30 15.25 -5.32
C GLU A 5 -15.84 14.78 -5.43
N THR A 6 -14.98 15.72 -5.83
CA THR A 6 -13.55 15.48 -6.10
C THR A 6 -12.85 14.70 -5.02
N HIS A 7 -12.15 13.70 -5.45
CA HIS A 7 -11.42 12.84 -4.57
C HIS A 7 -10.01 12.60 -5.08
N ALA A 8 -9.12 12.44 -4.12
CA ALA A 8 -7.78 11.93 -4.36
C ALA A 8 -7.75 10.42 -4.06
N PHE A 9 -6.99 9.71 -4.85
CA PHE A 9 -6.82 8.27 -4.75
C PHE A 9 -5.35 7.91 -4.65
N LEU A 10 -4.93 7.35 -3.52
CA LEU A 10 -3.61 6.71 -3.39
C LEU A 10 -3.76 5.25 -3.82
N ILE A 11 -3.67 5.02 -5.14
CA ILE A 11 -4.05 3.75 -5.76
C ILE A 11 -2.98 2.65 -5.70
N GLY A 12 -1.76 2.97 -5.30
CA GLY A 12 -0.68 1.96 -5.27
C GLY A 12 0.68 2.53 -4.91
N THR A 13 1.71 1.70 -4.87
CA THR A 13 1.66 0.24 -4.96
C THR A 13 1.87 -0.39 -3.57
N PRO A 14 1.41 -1.61 -3.32
CA PRO A 14 1.68 -2.26 -2.06
C PRO A 14 3.18 -2.31 -1.74
N LYS A 15 3.58 -2.10 -0.48
CA LYS A 15 4.98 -2.13 0.00
C LYS A 15 5.85 -0.96 -0.48
N SER A 16 5.25 0.15 -0.89
CA SER A 16 5.93 1.36 -1.38
C SER A 16 5.75 2.59 -0.48
N GLY A 17 5.54 2.39 0.83
CA GLY A 17 5.43 3.49 1.79
C GLY A 17 4.06 4.16 1.90
N THR A 18 3.04 3.63 1.23
CA THR A 18 1.68 4.19 1.18
C THR A 18 1.00 4.34 2.55
N THR A 19 1.32 3.47 3.51
CA THR A 19 0.76 3.59 4.88
C THR A 19 1.31 4.81 5.60
N TRP A 20 2.62 5.05 5.48
CA TRP A 20 3.22 6.26 6.03
C TRP A 20 2.68 7.51 5.35
N LEU A 21 2.58 7.50 4.02
CA LEU A 21 2.10 8.64 3.24
C LEU A 21 0.66 9.01 3.64
N ALA A 22 -0.25 8.04 3.69
CA ALA A 22 -1.62 8.29 4.09
C ALA A 22 -1.72 8.80 5.55
N ALA A 23 -0.95 8.22 6.48
CA ALA A 23 -0.90 8.67 7.86
C ALA A 23 -0.32 10.08 8.02
N THR A 24 0.66 10.45 7.19
CA THR A 24 1.22 11.80 7.19
C THR A 24 0.23 12.80 6.61
N LEU A 25 -0.37 12.49 5.47
CA LEU A 25 -1.39 13.34 4.84
C LEU A 25 -2.62 13.56 5.72
N SER A 26 -2.99 12.60 6.57
CA SER A 26 -4.11 12.76 7.52
C SER A 26 -3.89 13.83 8.60
N GLN A 27 -2.68 14.39 8.71
CA GLN A 27 -2.40 15.53 9.59
C GLN A 27 -2.90 16.86 8.99
N ASN A 28 -3.04 16.93 7.65
CA ASN A 28 -3.58 18.12 7.00
C ASN A 28 -5.11 18.16 7.18
N PRO A 29 -5.67 19.22 7.83
CA PRO A 29 -7.11 19.30 8.08
C PRO A 29 -7.95 19.41 6.80
N ASN A 30 -7.32 19.74 5.67
CA ASN A 30 -7.98 19.81 4.37
C ASN A 30 -7.97 18.46 3.61
N ILE A 31 -7.51 17.38 4.26
CA ILE A 31 -7.52 16.02 3.69
C ILE A 31 -8.28 15.07 4.63
N CYS A 32 -9.37 14.53 4.14
CA CYS A 32 -10.13 13.48 4.82
C CYS A 32 -9.72 12.10 4.30
N VAL A 33 -8.83 11.43 5.02
CA VAL A 33 -8.45 10.03 4.68
C VAL A 33 -9.55 9.07 5.11
N SER A 34 -9.90 8.14 4.23
CA SER A 34 -10.91 7.11 4.52
C SER A 34 -10.62 6.29 5.79
N LYS A 35 -11.66 5.88 6.48
CA LYS A 35 -11.61 5.02 7.68
C LYS A 35 -12.50 3.80 7.48
N PRO A 36 -11.93 2.62 7.22
CA PRO A 36 -10.50 2.28 7.21
C PRO A 36 -9.71 2.95 6.08
N LYS A 37 -8.39 3.01 6.22
CA LYS A 37 -7.47 3.59 5.22
C LYS A 37 -7.68 3.01 3.81
N GLU A 38 -7.94 1.72 3.74
CA GLU A 38 -8.18 0.96 2.51
C GLU A 38 -9.62 0.42 2.54
N PRO A 39 -10.63 1.18 2.13
CA PRO A 39 -12.00 0.70 2.10
C PRO A 39 -12.19 -0.46 1.11
N ASN A 40 -11.38 -0.52 0.05
CA ASN A 40 -11.39 -1.58 -0.97
C ASN A 40 -12.80 -1.81 -1.59
N ILE A 41 -13.57 -0.75 -1.77
CA ILE A 41 -14.92 -0.82 -2.36
C ILE A 41 -14.84 -0.80 -3.89
N ILE A 42 -14.04 0.11 -4.45
CA ILE A 42 -13.99 0.37 -5.89
C ILE A 42 -13.32 -0.79 -6.66
N ALA A 43 -12.21 -1.28 -6.13
CA ALA A 43 -11.45 -2.36 -6.78
C ALA A 43 -12.10 -3.73 -6.56
N THR A 44 -12.01 -4.60 -7.57
CA THR A 44 -12.29 -6.05 -7.42
C THR A 44 -11.21 -6.73 -6.57
N HIS A 45 -10.03 -6.15 -6.54
CA HIS A 45 -8.90 -6.58 -5.70
C HIS A 45 -9.10 -6.07 -4.26
N LYS A 46 -9.60 -6.94 -3.38
CA LYS A 46 -9.84 -6.66 -1.96
C LYS A 46 -8.62 -7.01 -1.08
N GLY A 47 -7.42 -6.69 -1.53
CA GLY A 47 -6.14 -7.10 -0.96
C GLY A 47 -5.40 -8.09 -1.87
N THR A 48 -4.38 -8.76 -1.34
CA THR A 48 -3.52 -9.66 -2.12
C THR A 48 -4.27 -10.87 -2.68
N PHE A 49 -5.07 -11.54 -1.84
CA PHE A 49 -5.64 -12.85 -2.17
C PHE A 49 -7.13 -12.81 -2.51
N THR A 50 -7.85 -11.84 -2.01
CA THR A 50 -9.30 -11.78 -2.18
C THR A 50 -9.66 -11.02 -3.45
N ARG A 51 -10.60 -11.56 -4.19
CA ARG A 51 -11.24 -10.94 -5.36
C ARG A 51 -12.74 -10.92 -5.18
N SER A 52 -13.40 -9.85 -5.62
CA SER A 52 -14.86 -9.73 -5.63
C SER A 52 -15.28 -8.98 -6.87
N GLU A 53 -16.13 -9.62 -7.67
CA GLU A 53 -16.71 -9.00 -8.90
C GLU A 53 -17.95 -8.16 -8.61
N GLU A 54 -18.36 -8.07 -7.33
CA GLU A 54 -19.51 -7.25 -6.93
C GLU A 54 -19.35 -5.80 -7.33
N ASP A 55 -20.47 -5.18 -7.66
CA ASP A 55 -20.50 -3.76 -7.91
C ASP A 55 -20.18 -2.98 -6.62
N PRO A 56 -19.54 -1.81 -6.76
CA PRO A 56 -19.24 -0.97 -5.60
C PRO A 56 -20.50 -0.52 -4.85
N ASP A 57 -20.53 -0.78 -3.55
CA ASP A 57 -21.53 -0.15 -2.67
C ASP A 57 -21.12 1.30 -2.39
N TRP A 58 -21.71 2.22 -3.14
CA TRP A 58 -21.35 3.63 -3.08
C TRP A 58 -21.86 4.33 -1.82
N GLU A 59 -22.95 3.86 -1.20
CA GLU A 59 -23.43 4.40 0.07
C GLU A 59 -22.46 4.03 1.20
N LEU A 60 -22.04 2.77 1.23
CA LEU A 60 -21.01 2.33 2.14
C LEU A 60 -19.68 3.07 1.89
N TYR A 61 -19.31 3.30 0.63
CA TYR A 61 -18.10 4.05 0.28
C TYR A 61 -18.12 5.46 0.86
N GLU A 62 -19.20 6.20 0.70
CA GLU A 62 -19.33 7.56 1.25
C GLU A 62 -19.22 7.57 2.79
N SER A 63 -19.70 6.54 3.46
CA SER A 63 -19.67 6.43 4.92
C SER A 63 -18.27 6.34 5.53
N PHE A 64 -17.26 6.06 4.72
CA PHE A 64 -15.86 5.99 5.18
C PHE A 64 -15.18 7.35 5.29
N PHE A 65 -15.85 8.42 4.90
CA PHE A 65 -15.33 9.78 4.96
C PHE A 65 -16.19 10.64 5.89
N ASP A 66 -15.68 10.91 7.08
CA ASP A 66 -16.40 11.61 8.16
C ASP A 66 -15.89 13.05 8.40
N GLY A 67 -14.98 13.57 7.55
CA GLY A 67 -14.35 14.88 7.65
C GLY A 67 -14.60 15.77 6.45
N GLU A 68 -14.15 17.02 6.59
CA GLU A 68 -14.12 18.00 5.51
C GLU A 68 -12.84 17.88 4.67
N GLY A 69 -12.79 18.60 3.54
CA GLY A 69 -11.65 18.65 2.64
C GLY A 69 -11.66 17.59 1.54
N ILE A 70 -10.50 17.42 0.91
CA ILE A 70 -10.32 16.44 -0.16
C ILE A 70 -10.40 15.03 0.45
N ARG A 71 -11.33 14.23 -0.05
CA ARG A 71 -11.46 12.83 0.36
C ARG A 71 -10.33 12.00 -0.28
N LEU A 72 -9.55 11.32 0.55
CA LEU A 72 -8.45 10.46 0.11
C LEU A 72 -8.74 8.99 0.38
N ASP A 73 -9.02 8.24 -0.69
CA ASP A 73 -9.06 6.78 -0.65
C ASP A 73 -7.66 6.22 -0.88
N ALA A 74 -7.16 5.42 0.04
CA ALA A 74 -5.84 4.82 -0.07
C ALA A 74 -5.89 3.29 -0.28
N SER A 75 -6.82 2.82 -1.13
CA SER A 75 -6.96 1.42 -1.54
C SER A 75 -5.89 1.05 -2.57
N ILE A 76 -4.76 0.60 -2.09
CA ILE A 76 -3.51 0.46 -2.86
C ILE A 76 -3.48 -0.68 -3.88
N HIS A 77 -4.46 -1.57 -3.87
CA HIS A 77 -4.62 -2.60 -4.89
C HIS A 77 -5.46 -2.13 -6.10
N ALA A 78 -5.96 -0.89 -6.06
CA ALA A 78 -6.72 -0.31 -7.17
C ALA A 78 -5.86 -0.13 -8.43
N PHE A 79 -4.55 0.15 -8.28
CA PHE A 79 -3.65 0.34 -9.43
C PHE A 79 -3.57 -0.89 -10.33
N SER A 80 -3.43 -2.07 -9.74
CA SER A 80 -3.34 -3.34 -10.48
C SER A 80 -4.71 -3.89 -10.92
N CYS A 81 -5.81 -3.36 -10.35
CA CYS A 81 -7.17 -3.81 -10.66
C CYS A 81 -7.61 -3.36 -12.05
N PRO A 82 -8.06 -4.28 -12.93
CA PRO A 82 -8.52 -3.92 -14.27
C PRO A 82 -9.78 -3.04 -14.28
N GLU A 83 -10.69 -3.24 -13.34
CA GLU A 83 -12.00 -2.59 -13.30
C GLU A 83 -11.97 -1.20 -12.66
N ALA A 84 -10.98 -0.93 -11.79
CA ALA A 84 -10.93 0.31 -11.02
C ALA A 84 -10.90 1.58 -11.89
N PRO A 85 -10.13 1.66 -12.99
CA PRO A 85 -10.13 2.85 -13.84
C PRO A 85 -11.51 3.19 -14.39
N SER A 86 -12.25 2.17 -14.87
CA SER A 86 -13.59 2.37 -15.45
C SER A 86 -14.60 2.76 -14.39
N ARG A 87 -14.58 2.10 -13.21
CA ARG A 87 -15.48 2.41 -12.10
C ARG A 87 -15.31 3.84 -11.59
N ILE A 88 -14.06 4.33 -11.49
CA ILE A 88 -13.76 5.71 -11.10
C ILE A 88 -14.18 6.68 -12.20
N PHE A 89 -13.88 6.40 -13.46
CA PHE A 89 -14.22 7.26 -14.58
C PHE A 89 -15.73 7.56 -14.68
N HIS A 90 -16.58 6.60 -14.37
CA HIS A 90 -18.02 6.76 -14.41
C HIS A 90 -18.63 7.42 -13.16
N ARG A 91 -17.85 7.58 -12.09
CA ARG A 91 -18.40 8.01 -10.80
C ARG A 91 -17.88 9.33 -10.29
N PHE A 92 -16.68 9.76 -10.69
CA PHE A 92 -16.01 10.95 -10.17
C PHE A 92 -15.69 11.94 -11.29
N ASP A 93 -15.95 13.22 -11.05
CA ASP A 93 -15.76 14.26 -12.07
C ASP A 93 -14.30 14.65 -12.28
N ASP A 94 -13.56 14.83 -11.20
CA ASP A 94 -12.17 15.35 -11.22
C ASP A 94 -11.24 14.54 -10.31
N PRO A 95 -11.09 13.22 -10.53
CA PRO A 95 -10.26 12.41 -9.67
C PRO A 95 -8.78 12.73 -9.87
N ARG A 96 -8.02 12.74 -8.75
CA ARG A 96 -6.58 12.90 -8.72
C ARG A 96 -5.95 11.61 -8.20
N PHE A 97 -4.89 11.15 -8.84
CA PHE A 97 -4.26 9.86 -8.54
C PHE A 97 -2.84 10.05 -8.04
N VAL A 98 -2.53 9.43 -6.93
CA VAL A 98 -1.18 9.36 -6.35
C VAL A 98 -0.71 7.92 -6.41
N ILE A 99 0.48 7.70 -6.95
CA ILE A 99 1.07 6.38 -7.05
C ILE A 99 2.50 6.44 -6.50
N SER A 100 2.77 5.67 -5.47
CA SER A 100 4.13 5.47 -4.97
C SER A 100 4.70 4.18 -5.54
N PHE A 101 5.71 4.29 -6.37
CA PHE A 101 6.45 3.17 -6.93
C PHE A 101 7.67 2.83 -6.08
N ARG A 102 8.05 1.59 -6.10
CA ARG A 102 9.29 1.10 -5.50
C ARG A 102 10.00 0.23 -6.54
N GLU A 103 11.33 0.08 -6.38
CA GLU A 103 12.07 -0.90 -7.16
C GLU A 103 11.33 -2.26 -7.14
N PRO A 104 10.89 -2.77 -8.30
CA PRO A 104 9.88 -3.82 -8.35
C PRO A 104 10.27 -5.11 -7.64
N VAL A 105 11.51 -5.59 -7.80
CA VAL A 105 11.96 -6.83 -7.15
C VAL A 105 12.00 -6.68 -5.63
N SER A 106 12.44 -5.53 -5.13
CA SER A 106 12.40 -5.20 -3.69
C SER A 106 10.97 -5.11 -3.16
N ARG A 107 10.03 -4.63 -4.00
CA ARG A 107 8.60 -4.59 -3.66
C ARG A 107 8.03 -6.02 -3.57
N ILE A 108 8.27 -6.84 -4.61
CA ILE A 108 7.81 -8.22 -4.69
C ILE A 108 8.34 -9.01 -3.49
N PHE A 109 9.64 -8.94 -3.25
CA PHE A 109 10.28 -9.61 -2.13
C PHE A 109 9.68 -9.19 -0.78
N SER A 110 9.45 -7.90 -0.59
CA SER A 110 8.82 -7.38 0.63
C SER A 110 7.36 -7.85 0.80
N HIS A 111 6.63 -8.02 -0.30
CA HIS A 111 5.25 -8.50 -0.29
C HIS A 111 5.19 -10.00 0.01
N TRP A 112 5.99 -10.79 -0.69
CA TRP A 112 6.15 -12.22 -0.47
C TRP A 112 6.48 -12.53 0.99
N ARG A 113 7.52 -11.89 1.54
CA ARG A 113 7.90 -12.06 2.95
C ARG A 113 6.78 -11.69 3.90
N MET A 114 6.04 -10.62 3.64
CA MET A 114 4.91 -10.23 4.47
C MET A 114 3.82 -11.30 4.49
N ALA A 115 3.48 -11.86 3.34
CA ALA A 115 2.45 -12.90 3.22
C ALA A 115 2.86 -14.20 3.91
N LEU A 116 4.15 -14.58 3.85
CA LEU A 116 4.69 -15.72 4.58
C LEU A 116 4.66 -15.48 6.10
N ASP A 117 5.20 -14.34 6.55
CA ASP A 117 5.35 -14.03 7.98
C ASP A 117 3.98 -13.86 8.67
N SER A 118 2.96 -13.40 7.94
CA SER A 118 1.57 -13.32 8.43
C SER A 118 0.81 -14.64 8.35
N GLY A 119 1.32 -15.61 7.61
CA GLY A 119 0.62 -16.87 7.31
C GLY A 119 -0.56 -16.69 6.35
N GLU A 120 -0.66 -15.53 5.70
CA GLU A 120 -1.76 -15.21 4.78
C GLU A 120 -1.73 -16.08 3.53
N ALA A 121 -0.54 -16.34 2.97
CA ALA A 121 -0.37 -17.23 1.84
C ALA A 121 -0.96 -18.63 2.13
N LYS A 122 -0.61 -19.20 3.28
CA LYS A 122 -1.12 -20.52 3.70
C LYS A 122 -2.64 -20.52 3.91
N LYS A 123 -3.21 -19.46 4.46
CA LYS A 123 -4.67 -19.32 4.68
C LYS A 123 -5.47 -19.28 3.38
N ASN A 124 -4.82 -18.87 2.29
CA ASN A 124 -5.43 -18.74 0.97
C ASN A 124 -4.93 -19.79 -0.03
N ASP A 125 -4.43 -20.92 0.49
CA ASP A 125 -3.94 -22.06 -0.29
C ASP A 125 -2.96 -21.68 -1.41
N ALA A 126 -2.09 -20.69 -1.12
CA ALA A 126 -1.08 -20.22 -2.04
C ALA A 126 0.27 -20.88 -1.72
N ASP A 127 0.85 -21.54 -2.72
CA ASP A 127 2.21 -22.10 -2.62
C ASP A 127 3.25 -20.98 -2.80
N TRP A 128 3.45 -20.24 -1.73
CA TRP A 128 4.45 -19.18 -1.65
C TRP A 128 5.63 -19.57 -0.74
N SER A 129 5.85 -20.88 -0.54
CA SER A 129 6.97 -21.38 0.27
C SER A 129 8.32 -20.90 -0.26
N GLU A 130 8.48 -20.92 -1.59
CA GLU A 130 9.65 -20.44 -2.31
C GLU A 130 9.30 -19.19 -3.13
N PHE A 131 10.30 -18.33 -3.35
CA PHE A 131 10.09 -17.07 -4.09
C PHE A 131 9.70 -17.31 -5.56
N GLU A 132 10.27 -18.32 -6.18
CA GLU A 132 9.98 -18.69 -7.57
C GLU A 132 8.52 -19.12 -7.74
N SER A 133 8.02 -20.01 -6.89
CA SER A 133 6.60 -20.41 -6.90
C SER A 133 5.68 -19.22 -6.64
N ALA A 134 6.05 -18.34 -5.71
CA ALA A 134 5.29 -17.12 -5.43
C ALA A 134 5.28 -16.14 -6.62
N TRP A 135 6.39 -16.05 -7.36
CA TRP A 135 6.48 -15.19 -8.55
C TRP A 135 5.59 -15.68 -9.69
N GLU A 136 5.37 -16.99 -9.83
CA GLU A 136 4.44 -17.54 -10.82
C GLU A 136 2.98 -17.22 -10.49
N ASP A 137 2.68 -16.90 -9.24
CA ASP A 137 1.32 -16.52 -8.82
C ASP A 137 1.01 -15.07 -9.22
N GLU A 138 -0.02 -14.91 -10.05
CA GLU A 138 -0.47 -13.61 -10.53
C GLU A 138 -0.89 -12.66 -9.40
N ARG A 139 -1.36 -13.20 -8.27
CA ARG A 139 -1.74 -12.39 -7.09
C ARG A 139 -0.57 -11.62 -6.47
N LEU A 140 0.67 -12.11 -6.65
CA LEU A 140 1.88 -11.39 -6.26
C LEU A 140 2.41 -10.48 -7.38
N ARG A 141 2.38 -11.01 -8.60
CA ARG A 141 3.00 -10.40 -9.78
C ARG A 141 2.25 -9.18 -10.29
N CYS A 142 0.90 -9.19 -10.23
CA CYS A 142 0.06 -8.13 -10.79
C CYS A 142 0.41 -6.73 -10.26
N ASP A 143 0.72 -6.61 -8.97
CA ASP A 143 1.08 -5.34 -8.34
C ASP A 143 2.43 -4.76 -8.79
N SER A 144 3.22 -5.51 -9.57
CA SER A 144 4.49 -5.07 -10.15
C SER A 144 4.44 -4.88 -11.67
N ARG A 145 3.31 -5.10 -12.28
CA ARG A 145 3.08 -4.77 -13.70
C ARG A 145 2.77 -3.28 -13.86
N TYR A 146 3.78 -2.46 -13.59
CA TYR A 146 3.61 -1.02 -13.52
C TYR A 146 3.22 -0.41 -14.87
N GLY A 147 3.90 -0.80 -15.94
CA GLY A 147 3.63 -0.31 -17.29
C GLY A 147 2.25 -0.72 -17.78
N SER A 148 1.94 -2.02 -17.73
CA SER A 148 0.64 -2.55 -18.17
C SER A 148 -0.52 -2.00 -17.34
N SER A 149 -0.33 -1.80 -16.04
CA SER A 149 -1.33 -1.15 -15.21
C SER A 149 -1.51 0.31 -15.61
N MET A 150 -0.42 1.05 -15.78
CA MET A 150 -0.49 2.46 -16.18
C MET A 150 -1.16 2.65 -17.56
N GLU A 151 -0.87 1.76 -18.51
CA GLU A 151 -1.51 1.78 -19.83
C GLU A 151 -3.04 1.70 -19.72
N ARG A 152 -3.59 0.84 -18.85
CA ARG A 152 -5.04 0.77 -18.59
C ARG A 152 -5.61 2.05 -18.00
N TRP A 153 -4.89 2.66 -17.05
CA TRP A 153 -5.31 3.93 -16.44
C TRP A 153 -5.33 5.07 -17.45
N LEU A 154 -4.32 5.14 -18.32
CA LEU A 154 -4.22 6.18 -19.35
C LEU A 154 -5.25 6.05 -20.48
N GLN A 155 -5.94 4.91 -20.60
CA GLN A 155 -7.11 4.79 -21.49
C GLN A 155 -8.33 5.59 -20.98
N LYS A 156 -8.36 5.95 -19.71
CA LYS A 156 -9.49 6.64 -19.07
C LYS A 156 -9.14 8.05 -18.60
N PHE A 157 -7.90 8.29 -18.22
CA PHE A 157 -7.45 9.53 -17.60
C PHE A 157 -6.18 10.06 -18.26
N SER A 158 -6.10 11.37 -18.42
CA SER A 158 -4.89 12.04 -18.91
C SER A 158 -3.77 12.02 -17.86
N LEU A 159 -2.53 12.13 -18.32
CA LEU A 159 -1.34 11.98 -17.48
C LEU A 159 -1.25 13.04 -16.37
N ASP A 160 -1.76 14.24 -16.58
CA ASP A 160 -1.81 15.34 -15.61
C ASP A 160 -2.67 15.05 -14.37
N ARG A 161 -3.48 13.99 -14.42
CA ARG A 161 -4.26 13.50 -13.29
C ARG A 161 -3.43 12.65 -12.31
N PHE A 162 -2.17 12.37 -12.61
CA PHE A 162 -1.34 11.46 -11.83
C PHE A 162 -0.13 12.18 -11.23
N TYR A 163 0.14 11.91 -9.97
CA TYR A 163 1.37 12.27 -9.28
C TYR A 163 2.15 11.01 -8.91
N PHE A 164 3.37 10.91 -9.41
CA PHE A 164 4.24 9.75 -9.23
C PHE A 164 5.31 10.01 -8.19
N ILE A 165 5.51 9.05 -7.30
CA ILE A 165 6.51 9.11 -6.24
C ILE A 165 7.45 7.90 -6.37
N ASP A 166 8.75 8.12 -6.37
CA ASP A 166 9.69 7.06 -6.01
C ASP A 166 9.63 6.88 -4.49
N SER A 167 9.35 5.68 -4.00
CA SER A 167 9.22 5.42 -2.56
C SER A 167 10.50 5.68 -1.77
N SER A 168 11.66 5.78 -2.43
CA SER A 168 12.90 6.24 -1.82
C SER A 168 12.84 7.70 -1.42
N ASP A 169 12.13 8.53 -2.19
CA ASP A 169 11.97 9.96 -1.93
C ASP A 169 11.15 10.22 -0.66
N LEU A 170 10.24 9.32 -0.30
CA LEU A 170 9.53 9.41 1.00
C LEU A 170 10.48 9.32 2.22
N ARG A 171 11.69 8.82 2.03
CA ARG A 171 12.71 8.73 3.08
C ARG A 171 13.79 9.79 2.95
N THR A 172 14.15 10.17 1.74
CA THR A 172 15.30 11.05 1.47
C THR A 172 14.91 12.52 1.36
N ARG A 173 13.70 12.82 0.90
CA ARG A 173 13.18 14.18 0.73
C ARG A 173 11.66 14.28 1.03
N PRO A 174 11.20 13.82 2.22
CA PRO A 174 9.77 13.75 2.51
C PRO A 174 9.06 15.10 2.49
N VAL A 175 9.74 16.18 2.91
CA VAL A 175 9.15 17.54 2.94
C VAL A 175 8.82 18.02 1.53
N GLU A 176 9.75 17.84 0.62
CA GLU A 176 9.60 18.25 -0.78
C GLU A 176 8.48 17.45 -1.46
N VAL A 177 8.44 16.11 -1.24
CA VAL A 177 7.36 15.28 -1.78
C VAL A 177 6.00 15.70 -1.27
N LEU A 178 5.87 16.01 0.02
CA LEU A 178 4.60 16.48 0.59
C LEU A 178 4.19 17.84 0.02
N SER A 179 5.13 18.77 -0.14
CA SER A 179 4.87 20.09 -0.74
C SER A 179 4.45 19.98 -2.21
N GLU A 180 5.14 19.15 -3.00
CA GLU A 180 4.78 18.88 -4.39
C GLU A 180 3.39 18.24 -4.50
N LEU A 181 3.06 17.34 -3.56
CA LEU A 181 1.76 16.67 -3.51
C LEU A 181 0.63 17.63 -3.13
N GLU A 182 0.87 18.57 -2.20
CA GLU A 182 -0.07 19.65 -1.87
C GLU A 182 -0.38 20.51 -3.09
N GLN A 183 0.65 20.92 -3.84
CA GLN A 183 0.48 21.66 -5.09
C GLN A 183 -0.35 20.88 -6.12
N PHE A 184 -0.05 19.60 -6.29
CA PHE A 184 -0.79 18.72 -7.18
C PHE A 184 -2.27 18.60 -6.78
N LEU A 185 -2.57 18.54 -5.49
CA LEU A 185 -3.93 18.48 -4.95
C LEU A 185 -4.62 19.85 -4.85
N GLY A 186 -3.92 20.94 -5.15
CA GLY A 186 -4.45 22.30 -5.03
C GLY A 186 -4.64 22.77 -3.59
N LEU A 187 -3.84 22.24 -2.68
CA LEU A 187 -3.88 22.57 -1.25
C LEU A 187 -2.86 23.65 -0.89
N SER A 188 -3.14 24.43 0.13
CA SER A 188 -2.16 25.29 0.78
C SER A 188 -1.18 24.47 1.62
N HIS A 189 0.02 25.04 1.82
CA HIS A 189 1.06 24.38 2.60
C HIS A 189 0.63 24.09 4.04
N HIS A 190 0.97 22.88 4.50
CA HIS A 190 0.78 22.41 5.87
C HIS A 190 2.09 21.91 6.47
N GLU A 191 2.36 22.25 7.73
CA GLU A 191 3.54 21.73 8.45
C GLU A 191 3.25 20.33 8.98
N TYR A 192 3.90 19.33 8.40
CA TYR A 192 3.76 17.95 8.81
C TYR A 192 4.76 17.56 9.90
N ASN A 193 4.31 16.87 10.92
CA ASN A 193 5.20 16.19 11.84
C ASN A 193 5.71 14.89 11.18
N ILE A 194 6.92 14.94 10.63
CA ILE A 194 7.56 13.84 9.93
C ILE A 194 8.26 12.96 10.97
N ASP A 195 7.53 12.02 11.57
CA ASP A 195 8.12 10.98 12.41
C ASP A 195 8.62 9.82 11.53
N MET A 196 9.91 9.86 11.23
CA MET A 196 10.56 8.81 10.43
C MET A 196 10.51 7.44 11.10
N SER A 197 10.24 7.36 12.42
CA SER A 197 10.07 6.10 13.14
C SER A 197 8.78 5.38 12.73
N ARG A 198 7.75 6.12 12.32
CA ARG A 198 6.49 5.57 11.78
C ARG A 198 6.64 5.00 10.37
N ASN A 199 7.70 5.35 9.63
CA ASN A 199 8.09 4.67 8.38
C ASN A 199 8.40 3.19 8.57
N SER A 200 8.47 2.77 9.75
CA SER A 200 8.83 1.45 10.20
C SER A 200 7.68 0.44 10.30
N ASN A 201 6.51 0.70 9.79
CA ASN A 201 5.56 -0.33 9.38
C ASN A 201 6.06 -1.16 8.18
N SER A 202 7.36 -1.03 7.85
CA SER A 202 8.06 -2.00 7.02
C SER A 202 7.91 -3.39 7.65
N ALA A 203 7.75 -4.42 6.84
CA ALA A 203 7.71 -5.81 7.27
C ALA A 203 8.87 -6.19 8.23
N SER A 204 9.97 -5.44 8.17
CA SER A 204 11.13 -5.54 9.06
C SER A 204 10.87 -5.20 10.54
N ARG A 205 9.74 -4.61 10.88
CA ARG A 205 9.34 -4.35 12.28
C ARG A 205 8.21 -5.23 12.79
N ARG A 206 7.58 -6.03 11.95
CA ARG A 206 6.75 -7.14 12.44
C ARG A 206 7.70 -8.22 12.95
N ARG A 207 8.12 -8.06 14.20
CA ARG A 207 8.96 -9.06 14.86
C ARG A 207 8.13 -10.32 15.01
N PRO A 208 8.61 -11.50 14.57
CA PRO A 208 7.94 -12.75 14.90
C PRO A 208 7.86 -12.88 16.41
N MET A 209 6.72 -13.36 16.88
CA MET A 209 6.55 -13.58 18.31
C MET A 209 7.56 -14.59 18.79
N SER A 210 8.29 -14.24 19.86
CA SER A 210 9.13 -15.17 20.59
C SER A 210 8.28 -16.33 21.16
N ALA A 211 8.91 -17.41 21.60
CA ALA A 211 8.19 -18.49 22.29
C ALA A 211 7.33 -17.95 23.43
N ILE A 212 7.86 -17.00 24.19
CA ILE A 212 7.17 -16.30 25.29
C ILE A 212 5.97 -15.50 24.73
N GLY A 213 6.14 -14.79 23.61
CA GLY A 213 5.06 -14.05 22.97
C GLY A 213 3.92 -14.93 22.49
N LYS A 214 4.24 -16.12 21.96
CA LYS A 214 3.23 -17.14 21.56
C LYS A 214 2.44 -17.65 22.77
N THR A 215 3.12 -17.92 23.89
CA THR A 215 2.48 -18.35 25.14
C THR A 215 1.58 -17.25 25.72
N VAL A 216 2.06 -16.01 25.76
CA VAL A 216 1.26 -14.85 26.22
C VAL A 216 0.04 -14.67 25.34
N ARG A 217 0.15 -14.80 24.02
CA ARG A 217 -0.99 -14.73 23.10
C ARG A 217 -1.99 -15.85 23.35
N LEU A 218 -1.52 -17.08 23.60
CA LEU A 218 -2.38 -18.21 23.90
C LEU A 218 -3.14 -17.98 25.22
N VAL A 219 -2.47 -17.54 26.27
CA VAL A 219 -3.09 -17.19 27.54
C VAL A 219 -4.08 -16.05 27.36
N PHE A 220 -3.72 -14.99 26.63
CA PHE A 220 -4.61 -13.86 26.35
C PHE A 220 -5.82 -14.28 25.49
N SER A 221 -5.69 -15.32 24.65
CA SER A 221 -6.84 -15.86 23.89
C SER A 221 -7.89 -16.54 24.77
N LEU A 222 -7.50 -17.03 25.94
CA LEU A 222 -8.39 -17.68 26.91
C LEU A 222 -9.11 -16.68 27.84
N VAL A 223 -8.70 -15.40 27.84
CA VAL A 223 -9.36 -14.36 28.66
C VAL A 223 -10.72 -13.99 28.06
N PRO A 224 -11.80 -13.91 28.85
CA PRO A 224 -13.13 -13.52 28.36
C PRO A 224 -13.15 -12.14 27.70
N GLU A 225 -13.97 -11.97 26.66
CA GLU A 225 -14.09 -10.71 25.88
C GLU A 225 -14.44 -9.49 26.74
N LEU A 226 -15.20 -9.68 27.83
CA LEU A 226 -15.56 -8.64 28.78
C LEU A 226 -14.32 -7.97 29.42
N ILE A 227 -13.23 -8.72 29.58
CA ILE A 227 -11.98 -8.22 30.18
C ILE A 227 -11.02 -7.73 29.09
N LYS A 228 -11.00 -8.41 27.92
CA LYS A 228 -10.16 -8.02 26.78
C LYS A 228 -10.57 -6.70 26.16
N GLY A 229 -11.87 -6.46 25.99
CA GLY A 229 -12.39 -5.35 25.23
C GLY A 229 -11.89 -3.97 25.68
N PRO A 230 -11.94 -3.64 26.98
CA PRO A 230 -11.40 -2.39 27.52
C PRO A 230 -9.89 -2.24 27.31
N VAL A 231 -9.12 -3.32 27.55
CA VAL A 231 -7.65 -3.32 27.41
C VAL A 231 -7.24 -3.13 25.95
N VAL A 232 -7.85 -3.85 25.04
CA VAL A 232 -7.60 -3.73 23.60
C VAL A 232 -7.94 -2.32 23.11
N ARG A 233 -9.06 -1.74 23.55
CA ARG A 233 -9.45 -0.36 23.19
C ARG A 233 -8.45 0.69 23.68
N VAL A 234 -7.93 0.55 24.90
CA VAL A 234 -6.90 1.45 25.43
C VAL A 234 -5.58 1.33 24.65
N LEU A 235 -5.18 0.11 24.31
CA LEU A 235 -3.96 -0.14 23.51
C LEU A 235 -4.11 0.39 22.10
N GLN A 236 -5.26 0.20 21.46
CA GLN A 236 -5.56 0.73 20.12
C GLN A 236 -5.61 2.26 20.12
N LYS A 237 -6.21 2.90 21.13
CA LYS A 237 -6.21 4.37 21.26
C LYS A 237 -4.80 4.96 21.41
N ARG A 238 -3.87 4.21 21.99
CA ARG A 238 -2.48 4.62 22.19
C ARG A 238 -1.54 4.13 21.09
N ASP A 239 -2.07 3.45 20.07
CA ASP A 239 -1.29 2.83 18.98
C ASP A 239 -0.16 1.90 19.49
N LEU A 240 -0.42 1.27 20.66
CA LEU A 240 0.54 0.39 21.33
C LEU A 240 0.27 -1.07 20.96
N ASN A 241 1.16 -1.66 20.21
CA ASN A 241 1.17 -3.10 19.97
C ASN A 241 2.13 -3.77 20.97
N ILE A 242 1.56 -4.32 22.06
CA ILE A 242 2.36 -5.00 23.11
C ILE A 242 3.17 -6.18 22.58
N TYR A 243 2.78 -6.79 21.45
CA TYR A 243 3.50 -7.90 20.84
C TYR A 243 4.79 -7.46 20.13
N ASN A 244 5.00 -6.16 19.95
CA ASN A 244 6.25 -5.61 19.42
C ASN A 244 7.30 -5.34 20.51
N ALA A 245 6.98 -5.60 21.77
CA ALA A 245 7.93 -5.46 22.86
C ALA A 245 9.14 -6.42 22.67
N PRO A 246 10.37 -6.00 22.96
CA PRO A 246 11.58 -6.80 22.72
C PRO A 246 11.59 -8.19 23.38
N ILE A 247 10.89 -8.34 24.50
CA ILE A 247 10.77 -9.62 25.22
C ILE A 247 9.78 -10.57 24.54
N LEU A 248 8.75 -10.04 23.87
CA LEU A 248 7.69 -10.82 23.23
C LEU A 248 7.95 -11.06 21.74
N SER A 249 8.96 -10.42 21.18
CA SER A 249 9.29 -10.50 19.76
C SER A 249 10.80 -10.64 19.55
N SER A 250 11.17 -11.41 18.52
CA SER A 250 12.58 -11.57 18.11
C SER A 250 12.93 -10.54 17.04
N ALA A 251 14.15 -9.98 17.10
CA ALA A 251 14.66 -9.16 16.00
C ALA A 251 14.88 -10.07 14.78
N VAL A 252 14.22 -9.74 13.66
CA VAL A 252 14.46 -10.43 12.37
C VAL A 252 15.45 -9.57 11.60
N PRO A 253 16.52 -10.18 11.07
CA PRO A 253 17.37 -9.50 10.10
C PRO A 253 16.51 -8.98 8.93
N GLN A 254 16.79 -7.76 8.49
CA GLN A 254 16.17 -7.25 7.26
C GLN A 254 16.73 -8.05 6.10
N LEU A 255 15.99 -9.08 5.68
CA LEU A 255 16.32 -9.81 4.48
C LEU A 255 16.09 -8.90 3.28
N LYS A 256 17.11 -8.78 2.45
CA LYS A 256 17.04 -8.09 1.16
C LYS A 256 16.94 -9.11 0.04
N PRO A 257 16.34 -8.76 -1.10
CA PRO A 257 16.38 -9.62 -2.27
C PRO A 257 17.85 -9.88 -2.66
N GLN A 258 18.14 -11.12 -3.01
CA GLN A 258 19.44 -11.58 -3.49
C GLN A 258 19.45 -11.53 -5.02
N GLU A 259 20.59 -11.72 -5.64
CA GLU A 259 20.76 -11.69 -7.08
C GLU A 259 19.85 -12.66 -7.83
N GLU A 260 19.63 -13.83 -7.26
CA GLU A 260 18.71 -14.83 -7.79
C GLU A 260 17.28 -14.31 -7.96
N HIS A 261 16.75 -13.58 -6.96
CA HIS A 261 15.41 -12.98 -7.04
C HIS A 261 15.31 -11.95 -8.19
N PHE A 262 16.39 -11.18 -8.42
CA PHE A 262 16.43 -10.26 -9.56
C PHE A 262 16.41 -11.03 -10.89
N ARG A 263 17.21 -12.10 -11.01
CA ARG A 263 17.28 -12.92 -12.22
C ARG A 263 15.91 -13.57 -12.56
N ILE A 264 15.20 -14.08 -11.55
CA ILE A 264 13.85 -14.67 -11.74
C ILE A 264 12.87 -13.65 -12.32
N CYS A 265 12.93 -12.41 -11.86
CA CYS A 265 11.98 -11.36 -12.25
C CYS A 265 12.42 -10.53 -13.47
N GLU A 266 13.70 -10.58 -13.85
CA GLU A 266 14.39 -9.59 -14.71
C GLU A 266 13.64 -9.26 -15.98
N LYS A 267 13.23 -10.26 -16.74
CA LYS A 267 12.59 -10.04 -18.04
C LYS A 267 11.29 -9.24 -17.88
N THR A 268 10.36 -9.75 -17.09
CA THR A 268 9.05 -9.12 -16.92
C THR A 268 9.16 -7.74 -16.28
N VAL A 269 10.02 -7.61 -15.27
CA VAL A 269 10.21 -6.35 -14.54
C VAL A 269 10.83 -5.29 -15.45
N SER A 270 11.84 -5.66 -16.28
CA SER A 270 12.47 -4.73 -17.21
C SER A 270 11.50 -4.20 -18.25
N GLU A 271 10.69 -5.08 -18.85
CA GLU A 271 9.67 -4.71 -19.83
C GLU A 271 8.63 -3.74 -19.21
N GLU A 272 8.16 -4.03 -18.01
CA GLU A 272 7.17 -3.21 -17.30
C GLU A 272 7.72 -1.84 -16.87
N VAL A 273 8.97 -1.76 -16.42
CA VAL A 273 9.62 -0.49 -16.06
C VAL A 273 9.89 0.36 -17.31
N GLN A 274 10.32 -0.25 -18.42
CA GLN A 274 10.51 0.46 -19.68
C GLN A 274 9.19 1.01 -20.22
N LEU A 275 8.12 0.21 -20.16
CA LEU A 275 6.79 0.65 -20.57
C LEU A 275 6.28 1.81 -19.69
N LEU A 276 6.43 1.71 -18.37
CA LEU A 276 6.09 2.78 -17.44
C LEU A 276 6.81 4.09 -17.81
N SER A 277 8.14 4.03 -17.97
CA SER A 277 8.94 5.20 -18.32
C SER A 277 8.51 5.81 -19.64
N LYS A 278 8.25 4.97 -20.66
CA LYS A 278 7.76 5.42 -21.98
C LYS A 278 6.42 6.13 -21.89
N LEU A 279 5.48 5.60 -21.10
CA LEU A 279 4.13 6.14 -20.98
C LEU A 279 4.06 7.43 -20.15
N THR A 280 4.91 7.55 -19.14
CA THR A 280 4.75 8.58 -18.10
C THR A 280 5.92 9.54 -17.99
N GLY A 281 7.07 9.23 -18.58
CA GLY A 281 8.31 9.94 -18.32
C GLY A 281 8.91 9.69 -16.93
N PHE A 282 8.33 8.76 -16.15
CA PHE A 282 8.84 8.44 -14.82
C PHE A 282 10.24 7.87 -14.89
N GLU A 283 11.18 8.56 -14.24
CA GLU A 283 12.58 8.13 -14.16
C GLU A 283 12.80 7.24 -12.95
N SER A 284 13.05 5.96 -13.20
CA SER A 284 13.39 4.99 -12.16
C SER A 284 14.84 5.18 -11.70
N LYS A 285 15.07 5.89 -10.61
CA LYS A 285 16.41 6.18 -10.08
C LYS A 285 17.18 4.90 -9.71
N GLY A 286 17.87 4.30 -10.67
CA GLY A 286 18.77 3.16 -10.43
C GLY A 286 18.05 1.84 -10.08
N TRP A 287 16.80 1.67 -10.46
CA TRP A 287 16.05 0.43 -10.22
C TRP A 287 16.62 -0.77 -10.97
N MET A 288 17.08 -0.57 -12.19
CA MET A 288 17.74 -1.62 -12.92
C MET A 288 19.24 -1.59 -12.59
N ARG A 289 19.78 -2.65 -12.04
CA ARG A 289 21.22 -2.79 -11.93
C ARG A 289 21.77 -2.72 -13.37
N LYS A 290 22.64 -1.73 -13.61
CA LYS A 290 23.44 -1.75 -14.83
C LYS A 290 24.15 -3.10 -14.85
N GLN A 291 23.89 -3.91 -15.86
CA GLN A 291 24.73 -5.04 -16.16
C GLN A 291 26.13 -4.47 -16.40
N ASN A 292 27.04 -4.68 -15.46
CA ASN A 292 28.46 -4.43 -15.64
C ASN A 292 29.08 -5.65 -16.29
#